data_2cf02f8520b8d8e82446d01d64bc0897
#
_entry.id   2cf02f8520b8d8e82446d01d64bc0897
#
_cell.length_a   1.000
_cell.length_b   1.000
_cell.length_c   1.000
_cell.angle_alpha   90.00
_cell.angle_beta   90.00
_cell.angle_gamma   90.00
#
_symmetry.space_group_name_H-M   'P 1'
#
loop_
_entity.id
_entity.type
_entity.pdbx_description
1 polymer ?
#
loop_
_entity_poly.entity_id
_entity_poly.type
_entity_poly.pdbx_seq_one_letter_code
_entity_poly.pdbx_strand_id
1 'polypeptide(L)'
;MKPIKIYLADLSHVGPGLANETFPLNIGLVASYALKKFGREIEVTLFKYPLDLLETLRQSSPDILGCSNYVWNSSLSSYFAKIAKSLNPKTLTVFGGTNYPFDPANQELFLRARPELNLHTFLRR
;
A
#
# COMPACT_ATOMS: atom_id res chain seq x y z
N MET A 1 -10.90 8.04 21.67
CA MET A 1 -9.90 8.17 20.60
C MET A 1 -10.30 7.33 19.40
N LYS A 2 -10.28 7.92 18.22
CA LYS A 2 -10.51 7.14 16.98
C LYS A 2 -9.30 6.27 16.69
N PRO A 3 -9.49 5.02 16.27
CA PRO A 3 -8.37 4.20 15.84
C PRO A 3 -7.72 4.77 14.58
N ILE A 4 -6.44 4.51 14.41
CA ILE A 4 -5.73 4.84 13.19
C ILE A 4 -6.23 3.92 12.08
N LYS A 5 -6.71 4.51 11.01
CA LYS A 5 -7.27 3.77 9.88
C LYS A 5 -6.16 3.44 8.88
N ILE A 6 -5.96 2.16 8.64
CA ILE A 6 -4.90 1.66 7.77
C ILE A 6 -5.51 0.84 6.64
N TYR A 7 -5.20 1.21 5.40
CA TYR A 7 -5.50 0.39 4.23
C TYR A 7 -4.21 -0.27 3.76
N LEU A 8 -4.21 -1.58 3.65
CA LEU A 8 -3.09 -2.34 3.09
C LEU A 8 -3.53 -2.96 1.77
N ALA A 9 -2.79 -2.71 0.72
CA ALA A 9 -3.12 -3.14 -0.62
C ALA A 9 -2.00 -3.97 -1.25
N ASP A 10 -2.37 -5.14 -1.73
CA ASP A 10 -1.53 -5.98 -2.59
C ASP A 10 -2.29 -6.14 -3.90
N LEU A 11 -2.17 -5.13 -4.77
CA LEU A 11 -3.03 -4.99 -5.93
C LEU A 11 -2.63 -5.95 -7.05
N SER A 12 -3.65 -6.55 -7.64
CA SER A 12 -3.52 -7.44 -8.78
C SER A 12 -4.17 -6.83 -10.01
N HIS A 13 -3.55 -7.00 -11.17
CA HIS A 13 -4.19 -6.68 -12.44
C HIS A 13 -5.34 -7.64 -12.69
N VAL A 14 -6.50 -7.10 -13.02
CA VAL A 14 -7.72 -7.88 -13.32
C VAL A 14 -8.18 -7.53 -14.70
N GLY A 15 -8.46 -8.55 -15.52
CA GLY A 15 -8.97 -8.35 -16.87
C GLY A 15 -9.37 -9.67 -17.51
N PRO A 16 -9.97 -9.64 -18.71
CA PRO A 16 -10.34 -10.86 -19.43
C PRO A 16 -9.12 -11.77 -19.61
N GLY A 17 -9.24 -13.03 -19.20
CA GLY A 17 -8.16 -14.00 -19.29
C GLY A 17 -7.11 -13.92 -18.20
N LEU A 18 -7.23 -12.96 -17.26
CA LEU A 18 -6.36 -12.87 -16.10
C LEU A 18 -7.12 -13.37 -14.87
N ALA A 19 -6.82 -14.57 -14.47
CA ALA A 19 -7.31 -15.11 -13.19
C ALA A 19 -6.16 -15.00 -12.19
N ASN A 20 -6.37 -14.26 -11.10
CA ASN A 20 -5.43 -14.23 -10.01
C ASN A 20 -6.15 -14.63 -8.73
N GLU A 21 -6.04 -15.92 -8.42
CA GLU A 21 -6.61 -16.50 -7.21
C GLU A 21 -5.66 -16.45 -6.01
N THR A 22 -4.52 -15.80 -6.17
CA THR A 22 -3.50 -15.72 -5.13
C THR A 22 -4.00 -14.91 -3.94
N PHE A 23 -3.97 -15.50 -2.76
CA PHE A 23 -4.28 -14.79 -1.52
C PHE A 23 -3.15 -13.79 -1.21
N PRO A 24 -3.46 -12.54 -0.80
CA PRO A 24 -2.46 -11.54 -0.49
C PRO A 24 -1.81 -11.81 0.87
N LEU A 25 -1.00 -12.84 0.96
CA LEU A 25 -0.43 -13.33 2.21
C LEU A 25 0.44 -12.29 2.91
N ASN A 26 1.24 -11.55 2.15
CA ASN A 26 2.20 -10.59 2.74
C ASN A 26 1.48 -9.49 3.54
N ILE A 27 0.47 -8.85 2.95
CA ILE A 27 -0.28 -7.83 3.68
C ILE A 27 -1.11 -8.44 4.81
N GLY A 28 -1.58 -9.66 4.63
CA GLY A 28 -2.29 -10.39 5.68
C GLY A 28 -1.42 -10.65 6.90
N LEU A 29 -0.17 -11.02 6.71
CA LEU A 29 0.79 -11.22 7.80
C LEU A 29 1.12 -9.91 8.50
N VAL A 30 1.35 -8.83 7.76
CA VAL A 30 1.59 -7.50 8.33
C VAL A 30 0.39 -7.05 9.16
N ALA A 31 -0.81 -7.20 8.62
CA ALA A 31 -2.05 -6.85 9.32
C ALA A 31 -2.21 -7.65 10.61
N SER A 32 -1.99 -8.96 10.55
CA SER A 32 -2.12 -9.83 11.73
C SER A 32 -1.14 -9.44 12.83
N TYR A 33 0.11 -9.17 12.47
CA TYR A 33 1.11 -8.72 13.43
C TYR A 33 0.76 -7.38 14.05
N ALA A 34 0.34 -6.41 13.23
CA ALA A 34 -0.03 -5.09 13.69
C ALA A 34 -1.25 -5.14 14.63
N LEU A 35 -2.28 -5.92 14.28
CA LEU A 35 -3.45 -6.09 15.12
C LEU A 35 -3.12 -6.77 16.45
N LYS A 36 -2.22 -7.73 16.43
CA LYS A 36 -1.76 -8.38 17.66
C LYS A 36 -1.05 -7.39 18.58
N LYS A 37 -0.24 -6.48 18.00
CA LYS A 37 0.57 -5.55 18.77
C LYS A 37 -0.22 -4.33 19.23
N PHE A 38 -1.09 -3.78 18.41
CA PHE A 38 -1.76 -2.51 18.65
C PHE A 38 -3.26 -2.65 18.99
N GLY A 39 -3.86 -3.80 18.69
CA GLY A 39 -5.23 -4.10 19.04
C GLY A 39 -6.22 -3.05 18.55
N ARG A 40 -6.94 -2.45 19.49
CA ARG A 40 -8.01 -1.47 19.21
C ARG A 40 -7.49 -0.09 18.81
N GLU A 41 -6.18 0.15 18.86
CA GLU A 41 -5.58 1.43 18.46
C GLU A 41 -5.57 1.60 16.95
N ILE A 42 -5.73 0.51 16.20
CA ILE A 42 -5.73 0.52 14.73
C ILE A 42 -6.93 -0.22 14.16
N GLU A 43 -7.31 0.19 12.97
CA GLU A 43 -8.33 -0.45 12.14
C GLU A 43 -7.72 -0.74 10.78
N VAL A 44 -7.61 -2.01 10.39
CA VAL A 44 -6.93 -2.43 9.17
C VAL A 44 -7.90 -3.04 8.18
N THR A 45 -7.88 -2.57 6.95
CA THR A 45 -8.64 -3.15 5.83
C THR A 45 -7.66 -3.59 4.75
N LEU A 46 -7.87 -4.78 4.21
CA LEU A 46 -7.02 -5.36 3.17
C LEU A 46 -7.67 -5.24 1.81
N PHE A 47 -6.87 -4.93 0.78
CA PHE A 47 -7.34 -4.81 -0.59
C PHE A 47 -6.48 -5.62 -1.55
N LYS A 48 -7.12 -6.37 -2.43
CA LYS A 48 -6.50 -7.08 -3.54
C LYS A 48 -6.91 -6.47 -4.89
N TYR A 49 -8.14 -6.00 -4.98
CA TYR A 49 -8.71 -5.53 -6.23
C TYR A 49 -8.69 -4.00 -6.32
N PRO A 50 -8.17 -3.44 -7.42
CA PRO A 50 -8.08 -1.99 -7.58
C PRO A 50 -9.42 -1.27 -7.45
N LEU A 51 -10.50 -1.84 -7.99
CA LEU A 51 -11.81 -1.19 -7.93
C LEU A 51 -12.34 -1.08 -6.49
N ASP A 52 -12.11 -2.10 -5.68
CA ASP A 52 -12.52 -2.06 -4.26
C ASP A 52 -11.77 -0.96 -3.51
N LEU A 53 -10.48 -0.84 -3.75
CA LEU A 53 -9.67 0.22 -3.14
C LEU A 53 -10.13 1.60 -3.60
N LEU A 54 -10.37 1.78 -4.89
CA LEU A 54 -10.82 3.05 -5.44
C LEU A 54 -12.14 3.50 -4.83
N GLU A 55 -13.11 2.61 -4.77
CA GLU A 55 -14.42 2.89 -4.20
C GLU A 55 -14.31 3.25 -2.72
N THR A 56 -13.52 2.51 -1.97
CA THR A 56 -13.33 2.76 -0.54
C THR A 56 -12.60 4.09 -0.30
N LEU A 57 -11.59 4.42 -1.09
CA LEU A 57 -10.88 5.71 -1.00
C LEU A 57 -11.82 6.89 -1.27
N ARG A 58 -12.76 6.75 -2.21
CA ARG A 58 -13.75 7.80 -2.49
C ARG A 58 -14.70 8.03 -1.34
N GLN A 59 -15.00 7.01 -0.57
CA GLN A 59 -15.90 7.10 0.58
C GLN A 59 -15.20 7.58 1.84
N SER A 60 -13.98 7.15 2.08
CA SER A 60 -13.25 7.44 3.32
C SER A 60 -11.75 7.32 3.11
N SER A 61 -11.02 8.37 3.46
CA SER A 61 -9.56 8.37 3.39
C SER A 61 -8.96 7.66 4.60
N PRO A 62 -7.91 6.83 4.39
CA PRO A 62 -7.18 6.26 5.51
C PRO A 62 -6.16 7.26 6.08
N ASP A 63 -5.70 6.98 7.28
CA ASP A 63 -4.53 7.68 7.84
C ASP A 63 -3.24 7.17 7.19
N ILE A 64 -3.18 5.87 6.91
CA ILE A 64 -2.04 5.23 6.26
C ILE A 64 -2.54 4.36 5.12
N LEU A 65 -1.95 4.52 3.93
CA LEU A 65 -2.09 3.60 2.82
C LEU A 65 -0.76 2.90 2.58
N GLY A 66 -0.72 1.60 2.88
CA GLY A 66 0.44 0.75 2.59
C GLY A 66 0.17 -0.10 1.36
N CYS A 67 1.07 -0.05 0.39
CA CYS A 67 0.97 -0.85 -0.82
C CYS A 67 2.19 -1.77 -0.96
N SER A 68 1.94 -3.01 -1.34
CA SER A 68 3.02 -3.85 -1.83
C SER A 68 3.56 -3.27 -3.14
N ASN A 69 4.87 -3.32 -3.33
CA ASN A 69 5.49 -2.82 -4.53
C ASN A 69 6.42 -3.88 -5.10
N TYR A 70 5.89 -4.58 -6.09
CA TYR A 70 6.61 -5.57 -6.88
C TYR A 70 6.69 -5.08 -8.32
N VAL A 71 7.52 -5.74 -9.13
CA VAL A 71 7.67 -5.38 -10.54
C VAL A 71 6.33 -5.38 -11.28
N TRP A 72 5.46 -6.35 -10.96
CA TRP A 72 4.18 -6.51 -11.66
C TRP A 72 3.07 -5.57 -11.23
N ASN A 73 3.16 -4.95 -10.06
CA ASN A 73 2.11 -4.03 -9.58
C ASN A 73 2.61 -2.62 -9.23
N SER A 74 3.85 -2.29 -9.57
CA SER A 74 4.47 -1.02 -9.22
C SER A 74 3.67 0.19 -9.76
N SER A 75 3.22 0.12 -10.99
CA SER A 75 2.42 1.18 -11.61
C SER A 75 1.07 1.36 -10.93
N LEU A 76 0.40 0.26 -10.58
CA LEU A 76 -0.85 0.33 -9.83
C LEU A 76 -0.65 0.95 -8.45
N SER A 77 0.37 0.51 -7.73
CA SER A 77 0.66 1.02 -6.40
C SER A 77 0.95 2.52 -6.41
N SER A 78 1.76 2.98 -7.37
CA SER A 78 2.04 4.42 -7.54
C SER A 78 0.79 5.21 -7.90
N TYR A 79 -0.04 4.68 -8.80
CA TYR A 79 -1.30 5.31 -9.19
C TYR A 79 -2.24 5.51 -8.00
N PHE A 80 -2.43 4.48 -7.19
CA PHE A 80 -3.30 4.57 -6.02
C PHE A 80 -2.72 5.43 -4.90
N ALA A 81 -1.41 5.46 -4.73
CA ALA A 81 -0.76 6.39 -3.81
C ALA A 81 -1.04 7.84 -4.21
N LYS A 82 -0.97 8.16 -5.49
CA LYS A 82 -1.30 9.49 -6.01
C LYS A 82 -2.77 9.83 -5.81
N ILE A 83 -3.68 8.90 -6.06
CA ILE A 83 -5.11 9.09 -5.81
C ILE A 83 -5.35 9.38 -4.32
N ALA A 84 -4.80 8.58 -3.44
CA ALA A 84 -4.96 8.76 -2.01
C ALA A 84 -4.47 10.14 -1.55
N LYS A 85 -3.32 10.57 -2.05
CA LYS A 85 -2.77 11.91 -1.76
C LYS A 85 -3.62 13.03 -2.32
N SER A 86 -4.21 12.86 -3.49
CA SER A 86 -5.10 13.88 -4.07
C SER A 86 -6.40 14.02 -3.28
N LEU A 87 -6.92 12.93 -2.73
CA LEU A 87 -8.13 12.93 -1.92
C LEU A 87 -7.88 13.45 -0.50
N ASN A 88 -6.73 13.13 0.07
CA ASN A 88 -6.34 13.62 1.39
C ASN A 88 -4.80 13.72 1.48
N PRO A 89 -4.24 14.94 1.38
CA PRO A 89 -2.79 15.13 1.45
C PRO A 89 -2.15 14.68 2.78
N LYS A 90 -2.94 14.51 3.82
CA LYS A 90 -2.45 14.05 5.13
C LYS A 90 -2.27 12.54 5.22
N THR A 91 -2.82 11.77 4.28
CA THR A 91 -2.62 10.33 4.24
C THR A 91 -1.14 10.02 4.06
N LEU A 92 -0.58 9.20 4.94
CA LEU A 92 0.78 8.67 4.78
C LEU A 92 0.75 7.52 3.78
N THR A 93 1.62 7.56 2.79
CA THR A 93 1.76 6.50 1.80
C THR A 93 3.06 5.74 2.01
N VAL A 94 2.97 4.42 2.09
CA VAL A 94 4.10 3.53 2.39
C VAL A 94 4.14 2.42 1.35
N PHE A 95 5.32 2.15 0.81
CA PHE A 95 5.55 0.99 -0.05
C PHE A 95 6.37 -0.06 0.69
N GLY A 96 6.02 -1.32 0.47
CA GLY A 96 6.77 -2.46 0.95
C GLY A 96 6.93 -3.50 -0.15
N GLY A 97 7.98 -4.30 -0.11
CA GLY A 97 8.24 -5.36 -1.08
C GLY A 97 9.65 -5.30 -1.65
N THR A 98 9.85 -5.99 -2.77
CA THR A 98 11.19 -6.23 -3.30
C THR A 98 11.63 -5.26 -4.39
N ASN A 99 10.76 -4.35 -4.83
CA ASN A 99 11.05 -3.44 -5.94
C ASN A 99 11.77 -2.15 -5.51
N TYR A 100 12.48 -2.21 -4.41
CA TYR A 100 13.26 -1.07 -3.91
C TYR A 100 14.74 -1.33 -4.12
N PRO A 101 15.49 -0.38 -4.67
CA PRO A 101 16.92 -0.57 -4.93
C PRO A 101 17.72 -0.85 -3.66
N PHE A 102 18.82 -1.58 -3.82
CA PHE A 102 19.67 -1.93 -2.69
C PHE A 102 20.73 -0.86 -2.38
N ASP A 103 21.14 -0.11 -3.37
CA ASP A 103 22.20 0.89 -3.21
C ASP A 103 21.65 2.29 -2.97
N PRO A 104 22.34 3.12 -2.13
CA PRO A 104 21.83 4.44 -1.75
C PRO A 104 21.57 5.40 -2.90
N ALA A 105 22.40 5.39 -3.95
CA ALA A 105 22.23 6.30 -5.08
C ALA A 105 20.93 6.01 -5.85
N ASN A 106 20.65 4.73 -6.12
CA ASN A 106 19.40 4.33 -6.80
C ASN A 106 18.20 4.45 -5.88
N GLN A 107 18.36 4.27 -4.57
CA GLN A 107 17.31 4.55 -3.59
C GLN A 107 16.86 6.01 -3.67
N GLU A 108 17.80 6.93 -3.70
CA GLU A 108 17.49 8.35 -3.82
C GLU A 108 16.76 8.69 -5.11
N LEU A 109 17.21 8.13 -6.24
CA LEU A 109 16.54 8.31 -7.52
C LEU A 109 15.11 7.73 -7.52
N PHE A 110 14.95 6.56 -6.92
CA PHE A 110 13.64 5.93 -6.77
C PHE A 110 12.66 6.84 -6.02
N LEU A 111 13.12 7.44 -4.92
CA LEU A 111 12.32 8.29 -4.08
C LEU A 111 11.99 9.64 -4.73
N ARG A 112 12.94 10.24 -5.43
CA ARG A 112 12.71 11.48 -6.17
C ARG A 112 11.68 11.31 -7.28
N ALA A 113 11.62 10.13 -7.89
CA ALA A 113 10.64 9.83 -8.93
C ALA A 113 9.23 9.59 -8.37
N ARG A 114 9.08 9.47 -7.05
CA ARG A 114 7.81 9.12 -6.39
C ARG A 114 7.50 10.07 -5.23
N PRO A 115 7.16 11.34 -5.55
CA PRO A 115 6.84 12.32 -4.51
C PRO A 115 5.58 11.96 -3.71
N GLU A 116 4.77 11.03 -4.21
CA GLU A 116 3.61 10.49 -3.51
C GLU A 116 3.96 9.61 -2.30
N LEU A 117 5.23 9.23 -2.13
CA LEU A 117 5.67 8.44 -0.99
C LEU A 117 6.12 9.32 0.16
N ASN A 118 5.59 9.05 1.35
CA ASN A 118 6.00 9.73 2.59
C ASN A 118 7.05 8.95 3.36
N LEU A 119 6.93 7.63 3.37
CA LEU A 119 7.81 6.75 4.13
C LEU A 119 8.29 5.61 3.25
N HIS A 120 9.58 5.34 3.35
CA HIS A 120 10.27 4.32 2.62
C HIS A 120 10.64 3.20 3.57
N THR A 121 9.67 2.41 3.94
CA THR A 121 9.98 1.22 4.70
C THR A 121 9.79 0.04 3.79
N PHE A 122 10.83 -0.24 3.02
CA PHE A 122 10.94 -1.56 2.46
C PHE A 122 11.53 -2.44 3.55
N LEU A 123 10.71 -3.34 4.07
CA LEU A 123 11.22 -4.39 4.91
C LEU A 123 12.17 -5.23 4.07
N ARG A 124 13.45 -4.96 4.22
CA ARG A 124 14.48 -5.81 3.65
C ARG A 124 14.57 -7.09 4.47
N ARG A 125 14.46 -8.15 3.80
CA ARG A 125 15.06 -9.39 4.26
C ARG A 125 16.11 -9.80 3.27
#